data_6f870d55c7024f12b277aab930457264
#
_entry.id   6f870d55c7024f12b277aab930457264
#
_cell.length_a   1.000
_cell.length_b   1.000
_cell.length_c   1.000
_cell.angle_alpha   90.00
_cell.angle_beta   90.00
_cell.angle_gamma   90.00
#
_symmetry.space_group_name_H-M   'P 1'
#
loop_
_entity.id
_entity.type
_entity.pdbx_description
1 polymer ?
#
loop_
_entity_poly.entity_id
_entity_poly.type
_entity_poly.pdbx_seq_one_letter_code
_entity_poly.pdbx_strand_id
1 'polypeptide(L)'
;MCLKKNDFFKSFGEIYFNEINSNKKKGWILHKKNQCIFTAVYGEVSFKLYDGRKQSSSFNKETNITLNKNKYNILIVPPGVWFSFTTKKKKSVIANLINKPHSDGETLKSNLINGNYIK
;
A
#
# COMPACT_ATOMS: atom_id res chain seq x y z
N MET A 1 13.28 -11.09 -8.48
CA MET A 1 12.42 -10.73 -9.62
C MET A 1 12.70 -9.31 -10.07
N CYS A 2 12.73 -9.10 -11.34
CA CYS A 2 12.96 -7.77 -11.90
C CYS A 2 11.72 -7.29 -12.62
N LEU A 3 11.45 -5.98 -12.52
CA LEU A 3 10.37 -5.38 -13.29
C LEU A 3 10.87 -5.18 -14.71
N LYS A 4 10.09 -5.60 -15.67
CA LYS A 4 10.46 -5.45 -17.06
C LYS A 4 10.08 -4.07 -17.55
N LYS A 5 10.86 -3.56 -18.48
CA LYS A 5 10.61 -2.24 -19.03
C LYS A 5 9.19 -2.08 -19.57
N ASN A 6 8.67 -3.11 -20.21
CA ASN A 6 7.35 -3.03 -20.78
C ASN A 6 6.21 -3.09 -19.77
N ASP A 7 6.53 -3.45 -18.53
CA ASP A 7 5.50 -3.57 -17.51
C ASP A 7 5.30 -2.25 -16.79
N PHE A 8 6.26 -1.84 -15.98
CA PHE A 8 6.06 -0.70 -15.10
C PHE A 8 6.97 0.48 -15.38
N PHE A 9 7.95 0.31 -16.24
CA PHE A 9 8.89 1.37 -16.46
C PHE A 9 8.24 2.65 -16.94
N LYS A 10 7.20 2.55 -17.73
CA LYS A 10 6.51 3.74 -18.24
C LYS A 10 5.71 4.43 -17.15
N SER A 11 5.46 3.73 -16.07
CA SER A 11 4.65 4.26 -14.99
C SER A 11 5.45 4.55 -13.74
N PHE A 12 6.77 4.58 -13.87
CA PHE A 12 7.59 4.83 -12.70
C PHE A 12 7.57 6.32 -12.35
N GLY A 13 7.27 6.63 -11.13
CA GLY A 13 7.34 8.00 -10.63
C GLY A 13 8.38 8.14 -9.56
N GLU A 14 8.17 7.46 -8.44
CA GLU A 14 9.07 7.52 -7.30
C GLU A 14 9.07 6.19 -6.57
N ILE A 15 10.15 5.93 -5.85
CA ILE A 15 10.21 4.77 -5.00
C ILE A 15 10.54 5.23 -3.58
N TYR A 16 9.82 4.69 -2.61
CA TYR A 16 10.02 4.99 -1.20
C TYR A 16 10.34 3.72 -0.44
N PHE A 17 11.18 3.86 0.58
CA PHE A 17 11.46 2.76 1.49
C PHE A 17 10.95 3.17 2.85
N ASN A 18 10.12 2.34 3.46
CA ASN A 18 9.56 2.61 4.77
C ASN A 18 10.01 1.56 5.76
N GLU A 19 10.55 2.02 6.87
CA GLU A 19 10.92 1.13 7.95
C GLU A 19 9.77 1.10 8.95
N ILE A 20 9.38 -0.09 9.37
CA ILE A 20 8.27 -0.27 10.29
C ILE A 20 8.74 -1.07 11.49
N ASN A 21 8.43 -0.59 12.68
CA ASN A 21 8.76 -1.30 13.90
C ASN A 21 7.53 -1.98 14.46
N SER A 22 7.73 -3.02 15.27
CA SER A 22 6.63 -3.75 15.85
C SER A 22 5.73 -2.81 16.66
N ASN A 23 4.46 -3.13 16.69
CA ASN A 23 3.44 -2.38 17.43
C ASN A 23 3.19 -0.99 16.88
N LYS A 24 3.72 -0.68 15.71
CA LYS A 24 3.40 0.57 15.03
C LYS A 24 2.52 0.27 13.83
N LYS A 25 1.57 1.14 13.57
CA LYS A 25 0.68 1.00 12.44
C LYS A 25 0.84 2.22 11.57
N LYS A 26 0.97 2.01 10.28
CA LYS A 26 0.98 3.09 9.29
C LYS A 26 -0.31 3.05 8.49
N GLY A 27 -0.92 4.21 8.27
CA GLY A 27 -2.17 4.31 7.54
C GLY A 27 -3.28 4.54 8.52
N TRP A 28 -4.43 4.65 8.07
CA TRP A 28 -4.93 4.35 6.70
C TRP A 28 -4.57 5.46 5.74
N ILE A 29 -4.16 5.07 4.57
CA ILE A 29 -3.73 6.00 3.52
C ILE A 29 -4.44 5.65 2.23
N LEU A 30 -4.79 6.68 1.46
CA LEU A 30 -5.40 6.50 0.16
C LEU A 30 -4.73 7.43 -0.83
N HIS A 31 -4.33 6.91 -1.98
CA HIS A 31 -3.86 7.73 -3.09
C HIS A 31 -5.01 7.98 -4.04
N LYS A 32 -5.22 9.20 -4.43
CA LYS A 32 -6.36 9.56 -5.28
C LYS A 32 -6.18 9.09 -6.70
N LYS A 33 -4.98 9.24 -7.26
CA LYS A 33 -4.73 8.94 -8.65
C LYS A 33 -3.61 7.94 -8.88
N ASN A 34 -2.71 7.80 -7.93
CA ASN A 34 -1.54 6.96 -8.11
C ASN A 34 -1.79 5.52 -7.69
N GLN A 35 -1.18 4.62 -8.41
CA GLN A 35 -1.13 3.23 -8.04
C GLN A 35 0.12 3.00 -7.20
N CYS A 36 0.01 2.18 -6.19
CA CYS A 36 1.15 1.80 -5.35
C CYS A 36 1.50 0.35 -5.59
N ILE A 37 2.78 0.05 -5.63
CA ILE A 37 3.27 -1.32 -5.73
C ILE A 37 4.21 -1.53 -4.57
N PHE A 38 3.86 -2.49 -3.71
CA PHE A 38 4.62 -2.75 -2.50
C PHE A 38 5.31 -4.10 -2.56
N THR A 39 6.50 -4.17 -1.99
CA THR A 39 7.14 -5.45 -1.73
C THR A 39 7.92 -5.35 -0.42
N ALA A 40 8.04 -6.47 0.29
CA ALA A 40 8.80 -6.50 1.52
C ALA A 40 10.25 -6.78 1.17
N VAL A 41 11.15 -5.86 1.51
CA VAL A 41 12.57 -6.05 1.26
C VAL A 41 13.29 -6.59 2.48
N TYR A 42 12.65 -6.54 3.65
CA TYR A 42 13.18 -7.11 4.88
C TYR A 42 12.02 -7.40 5.81
N GLY A 43 12.00 -8.58 6.38
CA GLY A 43 10.98 -8.97 7.34
C GLY A 43 9.66 -9.34 6.71
N GLU A 44 8.59 -9.01 7.42
CA GLU A 44 7.25 -9.40 7.01
C GLU A 44 6.30 -8.28 7.37
N VAL A 45 5.42 -7.93 6.46
CA VAL A 45 4.51 -6.80 6.65
C VAL A 45 3.09 -7.25 6.33
N SER A 46 2.16 -6.96 7.23
CA SER A 46 0.75 -7.31 7.06
C SER A 46 -0.01 -6.07 6.63
N PHE A 47 -0.69 -6.17 5.51
CA PHE A 47 -1.49 -5.08 4.97
C PHE A 47 -2.97 -5.35 5.18
N LYS A 48 -3.71 -4.29 5.45
CA LYS A 48 -5.16 -4.30 5.39
C LYS A 48 -5.58 -3.34 4.30
N LEU A 49 -6.47 -3.79 3.44
CA LEU A 49 -6.98 -2.98 2.34
C LEU A 49 -8.48 -2.81 2.52
N TYR A 50 -8.97 -1.62 2.23
CA TYR A 50 -10.40 -1.36 2.27
C TYR A 50 -10.80 -0.60 1.02
N ASP A 51 -11.76 -1.14 0.28
CA ASP A 51 -12.23 -0.53 -0.95
C ASP A 51 -13.50 0.26 -0.68
N GLY A 52 -13.38 1.58 -0.60
CA GLY A 52 -14.53 2.44 -0.41
C GLY A 52 -15.06 3.06 -1.69
N ARG A 53 -14.63 2.56 -2.85
CA ARG A 53 -15.10 3.09 -4.12
C ARG A 53 -16.49 2.54 -4.42
N LYS A 54 -17.48 3.42 -4.44
CA LYS A 54 -18.87 2.99 -4.52
C LYS A 54 -19.22 2.24 -5.79
N GLN A 55 -18.47 2.47 -6.85
CA GLN A 55 -18.76 1.82 -8.13
C GLN A 55 -17.91 0.60 -8.38
N SER A 56 -17.08 0.21 -7.44
CA SER A 56 -16.22 -0.94 -7.60
C SER A 56 -16.95 -2.21 -7.25
N SER A 57 -16.62 -3.31 -7.92
CA SER A 57 -17.19 -4.61 -7.59
C SER A 57 -16.76 -5.08 -6.20
N SER A 58 -15.67 -4.54 -5.67
CA SER A 58 -15.23 -4.89 -4.32
C SER A 58 -15.57 -3.81 -3.29
N PHE A 59 -16.55 -2.97 -3.60
CA PHE A 59 -16.96 -1.91 -2.69
C PHE A 59 -17.27 -2.46 -1.30
N ASN A 60 -16.73 -1.80 -0.32
CA ASN A 60 -16.95 -2.11 1.09
C ASN A 60 -16.29 -3.40 1.56
N LYS A 61 -15.42 -3.98 0.76
CA LYS A 61 -14.68 -5.18 1.17
C LYS A 61 -13.36 -4.82 1.82
N GLU A 62 -13.01 -5.64 2.80
CA GLU A 62 -11.73 -5.50 3.48
C GLU A 62 -10.92 -6.76 3.22
N THR A 63 -9.65 -6.61 2.93
CA THR A 63 -8.78 -7.73 2.58
C THR A 63 -7.49 -7.64 3.38
N ASN A 64 -6.97 -8.78 3.81
CA ASN A 64 -5.70 -8.85 4.52
C ASN A 64 -4.69 -9.58 3.66
N ILE A 65 -3.51 -9.00 3.51
CA ILE A 65 -2.45 -9.58 2.70
C ILE A 65 -1.14 -9.44 3.45
N THR A 66 -0.32 -10.48 3.43
CA THR A 66 0.98 -10.45 4.08
C THR A 66 2.07 -10.56 3.03
N LEU A 67 3.02 -9.65 3.09
CA LEU A 67 4.21 -9.67 2.25
C LEU A 67 5.38 -10.13 3.08
N ASN A 68 6.20 -11.03 2.53
CA ASN A 68 7.30 -11.62 3.25
C ASN A 68 8.50 -11.71 2.31
N LYS A 69 9.66 -11.29 2.78
CA LYS A 69 10.84 -11.29 1.91
C LYS A 69 11.25 -12.71 1.48
N ASN A 70 10.90 -13.71 2.25
CA ASN A 70 11.28 -15.09 1.91
C ASN A 70 10.35 -15.74 0.91
N LYS A 71 9.15 -15.18 0.74
CA LYS A 71 8.23 -15.64 -0.26
C LYS A 71 7.92 -14.43 -1.09
N TYR A 72 8.75 -14.18 -2.05
CA TYR A 72 8.69 -12.93 -2.78
C TYR A 72 7.37 -12.76 -3.53
N ASN A 73 6.72 -11.65 -3.30
CA ASN A 73 5.54 -11.26 -4.07
C ASN A 73 5.39 -9.75 -3.97
N ILE A 74 4.52 -9.21 -4.79
CA ILE A 74 4.23 -7.79 -4.76
C ILE A 74 2.74 -7.60 -4.55
N LEU A 75 2.40 -6.45 -3.97
CA LEU A 75 1.02 -6.05 -3.77
C LEU A 75 0.77 -4.79 -4.57
N ILE A 76 -0.22 -4.81 -5.44
CA ILE A 76 -0.61 -3.64 -6.22
C ILE A 76 -1.86 -3.07 -5.60
N VAL A 77 -1.81 -1.80 -5.19
CA VAL A 77 -2.96 -1.12 -4.61
C VAL A 77 -3.40 -0.05 -5.60
N PRO A 78 -4.57 -0.21 -6.21
CA PRO A 78 -5.05 0.78 -7.17
C PRO A 78 -5.43 2.09 -6.48
N PRO A 79 -5.51 3.18 -7.22
CA PRO A 79 -5.96 4.43 -6.63
C PRO A 79 -7.37 4.29 -6.07
N GLY A 80 -7.64 5.01 -4.99
CA GLY A 80 -8.95 4.99 -4.37
C GLY A 80 -9.16 3.91 -3.34
N VAL A 81 -8.17 3.05 -3.12
CA VAL A 81 -8.26 1.98 -2.13
C VAL A 81 -7.43 2.37 -0.91
N TRP A 82 -8.05 2.30 0.26
CA TRP A 82 -7.37 2.58 1.51
C TRP A 82 -6.48 1.42 1.92
N PHE A 83 -5.34 1.71 2.49
CA PHE A 83 -4.47 0.66 3.00
C PHE A 83 -3.81 1.09 4.30
N SER A 84 -3.50 0.10 5.12
CA SER A 84 -2.69 0.28 6.31
C SER A 84 -1.79 -0.92 6.44
N PHE A 85 -0.72 -0.79 7.20
CA PHE A 85 0.19 -1.91 7.36
C PHE A 85 0.88 -1.89 8.71
N THR A 86 1.24 -3.07 9.18
CA THR A 86 1.92 -3.28 10.46
C THR A 86 2.91 -4.41 10.28
N THR A 87 3.79 -4.58 11.28
CA THR A 87 4.66 -5.73 11.32
C THR A 87 4.64 -6.32 12.72
N LYS A 88 4.73 -7.65 12.81
CA LYS A 88 4.93 -8.34 14.08
C LYS A 88 6.39 -8.56 14.36
N LYS A 89 7.26 -8.34 13.38
CA LYS A 89 8.69 -8.45 13.56
C LYS A 89 9.19 -7.21 14.28
N LYS A 90 10.39 -7.31 14.83
CA LYS A 90 10.99 -6.17 15.48
C LYS A 90 11.13 -5.01 14.50
N LYS A 91 11.50 -5.31 13.28
CA LYS A 91 11.64 -4.31 12.23
C LYS A 91 11.36 -4.97 10.89
N SER A 92 10.72 -4.23 10.00
CA SER A 92 10.53 -4.65 8.61
C SER A 92 10.69 -3.44 7.72
N VAL A 93 10.99 -3.68 6.45
CA VAL A 93 11.16 -2.62 5.48
C VAL A 93 10.37 -2.98 4.23
N ILE A 94 9.57 -2.03 3.74
CA ILE A 94 8.88 -2.20 2.47
C ILE A 94 9.36 -1.17 1.48
N ALA A 95 9.34 -1.54 0.22
CA ALA A 95 9.54 -0.62 -0.88
C ALA A 95 8.18 -0.32 -1.47
N ASN A 96 7.94 0.94 -1.78
CA ASN A 96 6.70 1.38 -2.40
C ASN A 96 7.05 2.13 -3.68
N LEU A 97 6.57 1.61 -4.80
CA LEU A 97 6.79 2.22 -6.09
C LEU A 97 5.48 2.86 -6.53
N ILE A 98 5.51 4.14 -6.82
CA ILE A 98 4.31 4.82 -7.31
C ILE A 98 4.54 5.27 -8.75
N ASN A 99 3.44 5.34 -9.50
CA ASN A 99 3.54 5.54 -10.94
C ASN A 99 3.74 6.99 -11.38
N LYS A 100 3.61 7.93 -10.46
CA LYS A 100 3.86 9.35 -10.74
C LYS A 100 4.48 9.98 -9.51
N PRO A 101 5.26 11.04 -9.68
CA PRO A 101 5.80 11.73 -8.51
C PRO A 101 4.70 12.21 -7.58
N HIS A 102 5.03 12.27 -6.30
CA HIS A 102 4.08 12.75 -5.31
C HIS A 102 3.71 14.20 -5.58
N SER A 103 2.45 14.54 -5.39
CA SER A 103 2.00 15.91 -5.49
C SER A 103 1.07 16.21 -4.33
N ASP A 104 0.94 17.50 -4.03
CA ASP A 104 0.11 17.93 -2.92
C ASP A 104 -1.33 17.52 -3.15
N GLY A 105 -1.99 17.06 -2.10
CA GLY A 105 -3.39 16.67 -2.20
C GLY A 105 -3.63 15.31 -2.80
N GLU A 106 -2.57 14.61 -3.22
CA GLU A 106 -2.72 13.28 -3.78
C GLU A 106 -3.11 12.25 -2.72
N THR A 107 -2.66 12.43 -1.50
CA THR A 107 -2.80 11.44 -0.44
C THR A 107 -3.81 11.90 0.61
N LEU A 108 -4.70 11.01 0.99
CA LEU A 108 -5.61 11.21 2.10
C LEU A 108 -5.21 10.29 3.23
N LYS A 109 -5.44 10.71 4.46
CA LYS A 109 -5.16 9.92 5.64
C LYS A 109 -6.38 9.87 6.54
N SER A 110 -6.56 8.75 7.24
CA SER A 110 -7.66 8.59 8.17
C SER A 110 -7.21 7.68 9.31
N ASN A 111 -7.77 7.92 10.48
CA ASN A 111 -7.50 7.06 11.62
C ASN A 111 -8.48 5.91 11.70
N LEU A 112 -9.65 6.06 11.10
CA LEU A 112 -10.68 5.04 11.19
C LEU A 112 -11.16 4.65 9.82
N ILE A 113 -11.48 3.38 9.66
CA ILE A 113 -12.04 2.84 8.47
C ILE A 113 -13.22 2.00 8.88
N ASN A 114 -14.15 1.86 8.06
CA ASN A 114 -15.15 1.04 8.34
C ASN A 114 -16.08 1.49 9.26
N GLY A 115 -16.65 1.96 9.21
CA GLY A 115 -17.37 2.42 10.06
C GLY A 115 -17.44 3.61 10.32
N ASN A 116 -16.90 4.15 10.07
CA ASN A 116 -16.90 5.31 10.42
C ASN A 116 -16.53 6.23 9.59
N TYR A 117 -16.38 6.54 9.13
CA TYR A 117 -16.04 7.45 8.45
C TYR A 117 -15.26 7.80 7.69
N ILE A 118 -14.74 7.81 7.26
CA ILE A 118 -13.85 8.12 6.50
C ILE A 118 -14.24 9.06 5.71
N LYS A 119 -14.22 9.70 5.40
CA LYS A 119 -14.51 10.49 4.58
C LYS A 119 -14.16 11.01 4.21
#